data_fb4b33ebfff9d40ef7c1e644c4e3c1b8
#
_entry.id   fb4b33ebfff9d40ef7c1e644c4e3c1b8
#
_cell.length_a   1.000
_cell.length_b   1.000
_cell.length_c   1.000
_cell.angle_alpha   90.00
_cell.angle_beta   90.00
_cell.angle_gamma   90.00
#
_symmetry.space_group_name_H-M   'P 1'
#
loop_
_entity.id
_entity.type
_entity.pdbx_description
1 polymer ?
#
loop_
_entity_poly.entity_id
_entity_poly.type
_entity_poly.pdbx_seq_one_letter_code
_entity_poly.pdbx_strand_id
1 'polypeptide(L)'
;MQRILTAALLLFFAGAHAQQTPEQRLFEAIEAGKQLVAEGIVVKGGVNLDARNADRETPLHRAVEKGYKELVVVMLKAHAPLGARSKNGETPLHAAALHEDADFVDLLLGARADARAKNDDGETPLQWAVMSGNAQTARHLLERGADPLATDLKGNTLLHACADGGHAAMLGAFLRLGVDPRQRNREGKRAYQIAKERGYAEVARQLERFERE
;
A
#
# COMPACT_ATOMS: atom_id res chain seq x y z
N MET A 1 55.32 -3.45 -4.93
CA MET A 1 54.30 -2.40 -4.80
C MET A 1 52.86 -2.91 -5.13
N GLN A 2 52.64 -3.74 -6.14
CA GLN A 2 51.30 -4.20 -6.55
C GLN A 2 50.55 -5.06 -5.52
N ARG A 3 51.26 -5.83 -4.67
CA ARG A 3 50.61 -6.68 -3.62
C ARG A 3 50.11 -5.90 -2.41
N ILE A 4 50.64 -4.69 -2.17
CA ILE A 4 50.18 -3.84 -1.05
C ILE A 4 48.92 -3.07 -1.43
N LEU A 5 48.76 -2.67 -2.72
CA LEU A 5 47.54 -2.01 -3.21
C LEU A 5 46.31 -2.94 -3.21
N THR A 6 46.51 -4.24 -3.56
CA THR A 6 45.42 -5.22 -3.53
C THR A 6 44.95 -5.55 -2.12
N ALA A 7 45.87 -5.63 -1.15
CA ALA A 7 45.54 -5.83 0.26
C ALA A 7 44.81 -4.62 0.87
N ALA A 8 45.26 -3.39 0.54
CA ALA A 8 44.59 -2.17 0.97
C ALA A 8 43.21 -2.01 0.36
N LEU A 9 43.01 -2.38 -0.92
CA LEU A 9 41.73 -2.34 -1.59
C LEU A 9 40.76 -3.38 -0.99
N LEU A 10 41.23 -4.60 -0.69
CA LEU A 10 40.43 -5.65 -0.02
C LEU A 10 40.07 -5.27 1.41
N LEU A 11 40.96 -4.59 2.15
CA LEU A 11 40.68 -4.07 3.49
C LEU A 11 39.70 -2.89 3.44
N PHE A 12 39.72 -2.07 2.38
CA PHE A 12 38.77 -0.97 2.21
C PHE A 12 37.37 -1.49 1.89
N PHE A 13 37.25 -2.53 1.06
CA PHE A 13 35.95 -3.19 0.79
C PHE A 13 35.46 -4.02 1.99
N ALA A 14 36.32 -4.67 2.75
CA ALA A 14 35.97 -5.37 3.98
C ALA A 14 35.55 -4.39 5.09
N GLY A 15 36.20 -3.21 5.17
CA GLY A 15 35.86 -2.15 6.14
C GLY A 15 34.51 -1.47 5.85
N ALA A 16 34.13 -1.33 4.58
CA ALA A 16 32.82 -0.78 4.20
C ALA A 16 31.65 -1.71 4.59
N HIS A 17 31.85 -3.03 4.51
CA HIS A 17 30.84 -4.01 4.96
C HIS A 17 30.78 -4.18 6.49
N ALA A 18 31.89 -3.88 7.20
CA ALA A 18 31.95 -4.00 8.66
C ALA A 18 31.28 -2.84 9.42
N GLN A 19 30.82 -1.80 8.72
CA GLN A 19 30.18 -0.60 9.32
C GLN A 19 28.70 -0.46 9.04
N GLN A 20 28.07 -1.41 8.31
CA GLN A 20 26.63 -1.32 8.04
C GLN A 20 25.81 -1.64 9.30
N THR A 21 24.84 -0.76 9.61
CA THR A 21 23.91 -1.04 10.71
C THR A 21 22.99 -2.24 10.38
N PRO A 22 22.40 -2.89 11.40
CA PRO A 22 21.42 -3.96 11.17
C PRO A 22 20.26 -3.51 10.27
N GLU A 23 19.84 -2.26 10.38
CA GLU A 23 18.77 -1.65 9.57
C GLU A 23 19.17 -1.54 8.09
N GLN A 24 20.40 -1.03 7.82
CA GLN A 24 20.91 -0.94 6.46
C GLN A 24 21.00 -2.32 5.81
N ARG A 25 21.50 -3.32 6.54
CA ARG A 25 21.57 -4.71 6.07
C ARG A 25 20.18 -5.31 5.82
N LEU A 26 19.19 -4.95 6.65
CA LEU A 26 17.82 -5.40 6.47
C LEU A 26 17.21 -4.82 5.18
N PHE A 27 17.31 -3.51 4.98
CA PHE A 27 16.84 -2.88 3.74
C PHE A 27 17.54 -3.45 2.51
N GLU A 28 18.87 -3.59 2.53
CA GLU A 28 19.61 -4.19 1.42
C GLU A 28 19.17 -5.64 1.13
N ALA A 29 18.92 -6.44 2.17
CA ALA A 29 18.44 -7.80 2.00
C ALA A 29 17.06 -7.85 1.35
N ILE A 30 16.16 -6.94 1.74
CA ILE A 30 14.82 -6.81 1.16
C ILE A 30 14.93 -6.39 -0.33
N GLU A 31 15.72 -5.34 -0.62
CA GLU A 31 15.86 -4.85 -2.00
C GLU A 31 16.56 -5.87 -2.92
N ALA A 32 17.52 -6.61 -2.39
CA ALA A 32 18.23 -7.65 -3.14
C ALA A 32 17.45 -8.98 -3.27
N GLY A 33 16.22 -9.08 -2.77
CA GLY A 33 15.42 -10.30 -2.82
C GLY A 33 15.93 -11.44 -1.91
N LYS A 34 16.82 -11.12 -0.95
CA LYS A 34 17.40 -12.09 -0.03
C LYS A 34 16.49 -12.31 1.20
N GLN A 35 15.29 -12.84 0.95
CA GLN A 35 14.23 -12.95 1.95
C GLN A 35 14.69 -13.69 3.22
N LEU A 36 15.32 -14.87 3.10
CA LEU A 36 15.80 -15.63 4.26
C LEU A 36 16.86 -14.87 5.09
N VAL A 37 17.68 -14.04 4.44
CA VAL A 37 18.65 -13.17 5.14
C VAL A 37 17.91 -12.10 5.92
N ALA A 38 16.91 -11.45 5.31
CA ALA A 38 16.10 -10.43 5.96
C ALA A 38 15.35 -11.01 7.17
N GLU A 39 14.72 -12.19 7.03
CA GLU A 39 14.07 -12.90 8.13
C GLU A 39 15.06 -13.22 9.27
N GLY A 40 16.25 -13.73 8.94
CA GLY A 40 17.30 -14.02 9.91
C GLY A 40 17.76 -12.78 10.69
N ILE A 41 17.82 -11.60 10.05
CA ILE A 41 18.16 -10.32 10.73
C ILE A 41 17.05 -9.96 11.73
N VAL A 42 15.77 -10.06 11.35
CA VAL A 42 14.64 -9.74 12.22
C VAL A 42 14.56 -10.73 13.40
N VAL A 43 14.67 -12.04 13.14
CA VAL A 43 14.60 -13.10 14.16
C VAL A 43 15.75 -12.98 15.18
N LYS A 44 16.95 -12.61 14.73
CA LYS A 44 18.09 -12.39 15.63
C LYS A 44 17.82 -11.27 16.64
N GLY A 45 16.96 -10.34 16.29
CA GLY A 45 16.63 -9.18 17.12
C GLY A 45 17.69 -8.10 17.10
N GLY A 46 17.42 -7.00 17.81
CA GLY A 46 18.32 -5.82 17.89
C GLY A 46 18.27 -4.93 16.67
N VAL A 47 17.39 -5.17 15.70
CA VAL A 47 17.13 -4.30 14.56
C VAL A 47 15.94 -3.37 14.85
N ASN A 48 16.09 -2.08 14.56
CA ASN A 48 14.99 -1.12 14.68
C ASN A 48 14.06 -1.25 13.46
N LEU A 49 12.87 -1.82 13.64
CA LEU A 49 11.86 -1.97 12.58
C LEU A 49 11.13 -0.67 12.24
N ASP A 50 11.33 0.42 13.01
CA ASP A 50 10.87 1.78 12.66
C ASP A 50 11.94 2.59 11.89
N ALA A 51 13.08 1.99 11.54
CA ALA A 51 14.06 2.61 10.67
C ALA A 51 13.44 2.98 9.32
N ARG A 52 13.92 4.09 8.73
CA ARG A 52 13.32 4.68 7.54
C ARG A 52 14.33 4.74 6.39
N ASN A 53 13.88 4.37 5.18
CA ASN A 53 14.62 4.61 3.96
C ASN A 53 14.48 6.08 3.50
N ALA A 54 15.00 6.43 2.32
CA ALA A 54 14.92 7.77 1.74
C ALA A 54 13.47 8.26 1.50
N ASP A 55 12.54 7.34 1.24
CA ASP A 55 11.11 7.62 1.05
C ASP A 55 10.33 7.54 2.36
N ARG A 56 11.05 7.51 3.50
CA ARG A 56 10.49 7.38 4.86
C ARG A 56 9.70 6.08 5.08
N GLU A 57 9.89 5.09 4.24
CA GLU A 57 9.28 3.77 4.40
C GLU A 57 10.03 2.94 5.44
N THR A 58 9.30 2.11 6.18
CA THR A 58 9.88 1.11 7.07
C THR A 58 10.18 -0.19 6.33
N PRO A 59 10.97 -1.11 6.91
CA PRO A 59 11.16 -2.45 6.38
C PRO A 59 9.83 -3.18 6.10
N LEU A 60 8.78 -2.92 6.91
CA LEU A 60 7.46 -3.51 6.71
C LEU A 60 6.78 -3.01 5.43
N HIS A 61 6.87 -1.71 5.10
CA HIS A 61 6.37 -1.19 3.82
C HIS A 61 7.01 -1.93 2.66
N ARG A 62 8.35 -2.04 2.68
CA ARG A 62 9.11 -2.68 1.60
C ARG A 62 8.83 -4.18 1.50
N ALA A 63 8.72 -4.88 2.64
CA ALA A 63 8.40 -6.31 2.66
C ALA A 63 7.01 -6.58 2.07
N VAL A 64 6.02 -5.73 2.40
CA VAL A 64 4.68 -5.81 1.81
C VAL A 64 4.74 -5.52 0.31
N GLU A 65 5.33 -4.41 -0.11
CA GLU A 65 5.42 -4.04 -1.52
C GLU A 65 6.11 -5.12 -2.38
N LYS A 66 7.17 -5.74 -1.85
CA LYS A 66 7.88 -6.85 -2.54
C LYS A 66 7.12 -8.18 -2.50
N GLY A 67 6.03 -8.30 -1.74
CA GLY A 67 5.27 -9.52 -1.62
C GLY A 67 5.94 -10.61 -0.75
N TYR A 68 6.81 -10.24 0.19
CA TYR A 68 7.55 -11.18 1.04
C TYR A 68 6.71 -11.58 2.27
N LYS A 69 5.74 -12.45 2.08
CA LYS A 69 4.71 -12.81 3.05
C LYS A 69 5.30 -13.36 4.37
N GLU A 70 6.26 -14.27 4.28
CA GLU A 70 6.92 -14.86 5.46
C GLU A 70 7.68 -13.80 6.25
N LEU A 71 8.39 -12.90 5.57
CA LEU A 71 9.08 -11.78 6.20
C LEU A 71 8.10 -10.82 6.88
N VAL A 72 6.94 -10.53 6.26
CA VAL A 72 5.86 -9.74 6.86
C VAL A 72 5.39 -10.41 8.15
N VAL A 73 5.12 -11.72 8.14
CA VAL A 73 4.71 -12.46 9.34
C VAL A 73 5.76 -12.37 10.45
N VAL A 74 7.04 -12.52 10.12
CA VAL A 74 8.13 -12.40 11.08
C VAL A 74 8.21 -10.98 11.66
N MET A 75 8.07 -9.96 10.83
CA MET A 75 8.06 -8.55 11.27
C MET A 75 6.87 -8.22 12.16
N LEU A 76 5.68 -8.75 11.84
CA LEU A 76 4.49 -8.56 12.68
C LEU A 76 4.66 -9.21 14.06
N LYS A 77 5.25 -10.41 14.15
CA LYS A 77 5.61 -11.05 15.43
C LYS A 77 6.64 -10.25 16.22
N ALA A 78 7.53 -9.54 15.52
CA ALA A 78 8.53 -8.64 16.12
C ALA A 78 7.98 -7.21 16.37
N HIS A 79 6.65 -7.03 16.32
CA HIS A 79 5.95 -5.77 16.60
C HIS A 79 6.38 -4.61 15.69
N ALA A 80 6.59 -4.86 14.38
CA ALA A 80 6.84 -3.81 13.42
C ALA A 80 5.71 -2.75 13.42
N PRO A 81 6.03 -1.46 13.26
CA PRO A 81 5.05 -0.37 13.35
C PRO A 81 4.07 -0.39 12.16
N LEU A 82 2.79 -0.64 12.45
CA LEU A 82 1.71 -0.75 11.46
C LEU A 82 1.23 0.61 10.93
N GLY A 83 1.30 1.65 11.76
CA GLY A 83 0.87 3.02 11.42
C GLY A 83 2.00 3.91 10.93
N ALA A 84 3.15 3.35 10.63
CA ALA A 84 4.27 4.09 10.06
C ALA A 84 3.88 4.72 8.72
N ARG A 85 4.27 5.98 8.49
CA ARG A 85 3.89 6.74 7.31
C ARG A 85 5.11 6.98 6.41
N SER A 86 4.98 6.68 5.12
CA SER A 86 5.93 7.01 4.07
C SER A 86 6.06 8.53 3.87
N LYS A 87 6.84 8.97 2.90
CA LYS A 87 6.97 10.37 2.50
C LYS A 87 5.64 10.98 2.02
N ASN A 88 4.74 10.16 1.46
CA ASN A 88 3.41 10.57 0.99
C ASN A 88 2.31 10.24 2.03
N GLY A 89 2.70 9.90 3.25
CA GLY A 89 1.74 9.56 4.30
C GLY A 89 1.13 8.16 4.22
N GLU A 90 1.60 7.32 3.33
CA GLU A 90 1.11 5.96 3.11
C GLU A 90 1.52 5.04 4.27
N THR A 91 0.65 4.11 4.64
CA THR A 91 0.96 3.05 5.62
C THR A 91 1.24 1.72 4.91
N PRO A 92 1.82 0.72 5.58
CA PRO A 92 1.96 -0.62 4.99
C PRO A 92 0.64 -1.21 4.47
N LEU A 93 -0.50 -0.81 5.06
CA LEU A 93 -1.82 -1.26 4.60
C LEU A 93 -2.22 -0.64 3.25
N HIS A 94 -1.76 0.58 2.92
CA HIS A 94 -1.93 1.15 1.58
C HIS A 94 -1.16 0.34 0.54
N ALA A 95 0.09 -0.01 0.83
CA ALA A 95 0.86 -0.89 -0.06
C ALA A 95 0.20 -2.27 -0.23
N ALA A 96 -0.32 -2.85 0.86
CA ALA A 96 -1.04 -4.12 0.81
C ALA A 96 -2.30 -4.08 -0.07
N ALA A 97 -2.97 -2.92 -0.14
CA ALA A 97 -4.17 -2.75 -0.95
C ALA A 97 -3.92 -2.83 -2.47
N LEU A 98 -2.68 -2.66 -2.91
CA LEU A 98 -2.28 -2.80 -4.32
C LEU A 98 -2.06 -4.26 -4.74
N HIS A 99 -1.87 -5.18 -3.79
CA HIS A 99 -1.72 -6.59 -4.10
C HIS A 99 -3.06 -7.23 -4.46
N GLU A 100 -3.04 -8.11 -5.46
CA GLU A 100 -4.21 -8.94 -5.81
C GLU A 100 -4.53 -9.94 -4.71
N ASP A 101 -3.49 -10.44 -4.02
CA ASP A 101 -3.63 -11.34 -2.87
C ASP A 101 -4.00 -10.54 -1.62
N ALA A 102 -5.23 -10.76 -1.14
CA ALA A 102 -5.76 -10.12 0.05
C ALA A 102 -5.08 -10.61 1.36
N ASP A 103 -4.23 -11.62 1.33
CA ASP A 103 -3.55 -12.14 2.51
C ASP A 103 -2.72 -11.08 3.25
N PHE A 104 -2.08 -10.15 2.51
CA PHE A 104 -1.34 -9.04 3.14
C PHE A 104 -2.25 -8.11 3.92
N VAL A 105 -3.44 -7.81 3.38
CA VAL A 105 -4.46 -7.03 4.07
C VAL A 105 -4.93 -7.76 5.33
N ASP A 106 -5.22 -9.07 5.21
CA ASP A 106 -5.66 -9.88 6.35
C ASP A 106 -4.59 -9.98 7.45
N LEU A 107 -3.32 -10.14 7.08
CA LEU A 107 -2.20 -10.17 8.03
C LEU A 107 -2.08 -8.84 8.80
N LEU A 108 -2.12 -7.71 8.08
CA LEU A 108 -1.97 -6.39 8.69
C LEU A 108 -3.18 -6.01 9.55
N LEU A 109 -4.41 -6.26 9.07
CA LEU A 109 -5.63 -5.99 9.83
C LEU A 109 -5.78 -6.97 11.02
N GLY A 110 -5.34 -8.23 10.87
CA GLY A 110 -5.22 -9.17 11.97
C GLY A 110 -4.27 -8.71 13.07
N ALA A 111 -3.21 -8.01 12.70
CA ALA A 111 -2.28 -7.35 13.62
C ALA A 111 -2.79 -5.98 14.14
N ARG A 112 -4.02 -5.56 13.78
CA ARG A 112 -4.70 -4.31 14.16
C ARG A 112 -4.17 -3.05 13.45
N ALA A 113 -3.75 -3.15 12.19
CA ALA A 113 -3.56 -1.98 11.35
C ALA A 113 -4.89 -1.20 11.22
N ASP A 114 -4.80 0.12 11.09
CA ASP A 114 -5.99 0.97 10.93
C ASP A 114 -6.52 0.91 9.49
N ALA A 115 -7.68 0.27 9.29
CA ALA A 115 -8.35 0.18 8.00
C ALA A 115 -8.83 1.54 7.46
N ARG A 116 -8.87 2.58 8.31
CA ARG A 116 -9.32 3.94 7.97
C ARG A 116 -8.17 4.94 7.82
N ALA A 117 -6.91 4.46 7.90
CA ALA A 117 -5.75 5.32 7.72
C ALA A 117 -5.86 6.10 6.40
N LYS A 118 -5.43 7.38 6.41
CA LYS A 118 -5.40 8.22 5.22
C LYS A 118 -3.97 8.64 4.92
N ASN A 119 -3.60 8.61 3.64
CA ASN A 119 -2.35 9.18 3.16
C ASN A 119 -2.44 10.71 3.10
N ASP A 120 -1.44 11.40 2.56
CA ASP A 120 -1.41 12.86 2.49
C ASP A 120 -2.39 13.44 1.46
N ASP A 121 -2.86 12.63 0.50
CA ASP A 121 -3.96 12.97 -0.41
C ASP A 121 -5.35 12.65 0.17
N GLY A 122 -5.41 12.16 1.41
CA GLY A 122 -6.64 11.76 2.08
C GLY A 122 -7.22 10.44 1.61
N GLU A 123 -6.49 9.70 0.79
CA GLU A 123 -6.91 8.40 0.27
C GLU A 123 -6.77 7.32 1.35
N THR A 124 -7.67 6.35 1.34
CA THR A 124 -7.66 5.18 2.21
C THR A 124 -7.14 3.93 1.49
N PRO A 125 -6.70 2.88 2.22
CA PRO A 125 -6.37 1.60 1.60
C PRO A 125 -7.52 1.03 0.75
N LEU A 126 -8.77 1.24 1.17
CA LEU A 126 -9.94 0.81 0.39
C LEU A 126 -10.02 1.53 -0.97
N GLN A 127 -9.77 2.85 -1.00
CA GLN A 127 -9.73 3.59 -2.26
C GLN A 127 -8.62 3.06 -3.18
N TRP A 128 -7.46 2.74 -2.64
CA TRP A 128 -6.34 2.17 -3.40
C TRP A 128 -6.68 0.79 -3.99
N ALA A 129 -7.30 -0.10 -3.19
CA ALA A 129 -7.78 -1.38 -3.69
C ALA A 129 -8.79 -1.22 -4.84
N VAL A 130 -9.69 -0.22 -4.73
CA VAL A 130 -10.69 0.08 -5.76
C VAL A 130 -10.04 0.66 -7.01
N MET A 131 -9.11 1.60 -6.87
CA MET A 131 -8.37 2.19 -8.01
C MET A 131 -7.57 1.15 -8.78
N SER A 132 -7.01 0.15 -8.08
CA SER A 132 -6.27 -0.97 -8.69
C SER A 132 -7.16 -2.08 -9.24
N GLY A 133 -8.49 -2.02 -9.03
CA GLY A 133 -9.41 -3.07 -9.47
C GLY A 133 -9.41 -4.32 -8.60
N ASN A 134 -8.76 -4.31 -7.45
CA ASN A 134 -8.61 -5.44 -6.55
C ASN A 134 -9.89 -5.68 -5.74
N ALA A 135 -10.91 -6.25 -6.37
CA ALA A 135 -12.24 -6.41 -5.78
C ALA A 135 -12.23 -7.32 -4.53
N GLN A 136 -11.39 -8.35 -4.49
CA GLN A 136 -11.26 -9.23 -3.33
C GLN A 136 -10.64 -8.48 -2.15
N THR A 137 -9.55 -7.76 -2.37
CA THR A 137 -8.90 -6.93 -1.36
C THR A 137 -9.84 -5.84 -0.83
N ALA A 138 -10.60 -5.17 -1.72
CA ALA A 138 -11.61 -4.20 -1.32
C ALA A 138 -12.69 -4.82 -0.42
N ARG A 139 -13.16 -6.04 -0.73
CA ARG A 139 -14.12 -6.77 0.10
C ARG A 139 -13.56 -7.07 1.49
N HIS A 140 -12.33 -7.59 1.59
CA HIS A 140 -11.69 -7.87 2.89
C HIS A 140 -11.52 -6.61 3.74
N LEU A 141 -11.13 -5.48 3.11
CA LEU A 141 -11.04 -4.19 3.81
C LEU A 141 -12.40 -3.75 4.37
N LEU A 142 -13.49 -3.89 3.60
CA LEU A 142 -14.85 -3.57 4.06
C LEU A 142 -15.30 -4.47 5.22
N GLU A 143 -15.07 -5.78 5.14
CA GLU A 143 -15.38 -6.75 6.19
C GLU A 143 -14.64 -6.45 7.50
N ARG A 144 -13.47 -5.79 7.40
CA ARG A 144 -12.64 -5.39 8.55
C ARG A 144 -12.86 -3.93 8.97
N GLY A 145 -13.93 -3.27 8.51
CA GLY A 145 -14.38 -1.96 9.00
C GLY A 145 -13.79 -0.74 8.28
N ALA A 146 -13.26 -0.90 7.06
CA ALA A 146 -12.98 0.23 6.20
C ALA A 146 -14.28 0.98 5.87
N ASP A 147 -14.21 2.31 5.82
CA ASP A 147 -15.36 3.16 5.57
C ASP A 147 -15.62 3.33 4.08
N PRO A 148 -16.74 2.80 3.53
CA PRO A 148 -17.09 2.94 2.12
C PRO A 148 -17.48 4.36 1.72
N LEU A 149 -17.81 5.24 2.68
CA LEU A 149 -18.24 6.61 2.44
C LEU A 149 -17.08 7.61 2.52
N ALA A 150 -15.88 7.14 2.87
CA ALA A 150 -14.70 8.00 2.94
C ALA A 150 -14.39 8.64 1.58
N THR A 151 -14.00 9.92 1.61
CA THR A 151 -13.52 10.65 0.44
C THR A 151 -12.06 11.05 0.61
N ASP A 152 -11.34 11.18 -0.50
CA ASP A 152 -10.01 11.79 -0.55
C ASP A 152 -10.09 13.33 -0.40
N LEU A 153 -8.92 14.00 -0.43
CA LEU A 153 -8.87 15.47 -0.35
C LEU A 153 -9.44 16.18 -1.60
N LYS A 154 -9.60 15.47 -2.72
CA LYS A 154 -10.29 15.98 -3.91
C LYS A 154 -11.80 15.77 -3.85
N GLY A 155 -12.31 15.14 -2.79
CA GLY A 155 -13.73 14.80 -2.62
C GLY A 155 -14.17 13.59 -3.46
N ASN A 156 -13.23 12.79 -3.97
CA ASN A 156 -13.57 11.59 -4.71
C ASN A 156 -14.07 10.50 -3.77
N THR A 157 -15.19 9.88 -4.14
CA THR A 157 -15.76 8.69 -3.50
C THR A 157 -15.23 7.41 -4.17
N LEU A 158 -15.60 6.25 -3.64
CA LEU A 158 -15.30 4.96 -4.29
C LEU A 158 -15.90 4.84 -5.70
N LEU A 159 -17.03 5.52 -5.99
CA LEU A 159 -17.60 5.54 -7.35
C LEU A 159 -16.73 6.36 -8.31
N HIS A 160 -16.12 7.44 -7.83
CA HIS A 160 -15.14 8.19 -8.63
C HIS A 160 -13.89 7.33 -8.91
N ALA A 161 -13.41 6.58 -7.91
CA ALA A 161 -12.28 5.65 -8.07
C ALA A 161 -12.62 4.54 -9.09
N CYS A 162 -13.81 3.94 -9.02
CA CYS A 162 -14.30 2.99 -10.03
C CYS A 162 -14.35 3.60 -11.43
N ALA A 163 -14.77 4.87 -11.52
CA ALA A 163 -14.90 5.57 -12.78
C ALA A 163 -13.54 5.93 -13.40
N ASP A 164 -12.56 6.27 -12.56
CA ASP A 164 -11.20 6.58 -13.00
C ASP A 164 -10.44 5.33 -13.47
N GLY A 165 -10.66 4.18 -12.80
CA GLY A 165 -10.04 2.89 -13.12
C GLY A 165 -10.82 1.99 -14.09
N GLY A 166 -12.07 2.33 -14.44
CA GLY A 166 -12.90 1.50 -15.32
C GLY A 166 -13.51 0.25 -14.68
N HIS A 167 -13.60 0.20 -13.35
CA HIS A 167 -13.94 -0.98 -12.57
C HIS A 167 -15.45 -1.17 -12.39
N ALA A 168 -16.18 -1.44 -13.49
CA ALA A 168 -17.64 -1.58 -13.53
C ALA A 168 -18.21 -2.64 -12.57
N ALA A 169 -17.47 -3.74 -12.37
CA ALA A 169 -17.93 -4.85 -11.53
C ALA A 169 -18.11 -4.47 -10.04
N MET A 170 -17.39 -3.46 -9.55
CA MET A 170 -17.45 -3.03 -8.15
C MET A 170 -18.56 -2.00 -7.88
N LEU A 171 -19.04 -1.27 -8.89
CA LEU A 171 -20.02 -0.19 -8.74
C LEU A 171 -21.28 -0.62 -7.97
N GLY A 172 -21.85 -1.77 -8.36
CA GLY A 172 -23.07 -2.26 -7.73
C GLY A 172 -22.93 -2.53 -6.23
N ALA A 173 -21.76 -2.95 -5.78
CA ALA A 173 -21.49 -3.15 -4.36
C ALA A 173 -21.47 -1.82 -3.60
N PHE A 174 -20.77 -0.81 -4.11
CA PHE A 174 -20.68 0.50 -3.44
C PHE A 174 -21.99 1.27 -3.44
N LEU A 175 -22.79 1.16 -4.51
CA LEU A 175 -24.16 1.71 -4.53
C LEU A 175 -25.04 1.08 -3.42
N ARG A 176 -24.94 -0.25 -3.20
CA ARG A 176 -25.67 -0.93 -2.10
C ARG A 176 -25.17 -0.51 -0.72
N LEU A 177 -23.91 -0.11 -0.60
CA LEU A 177 -23.33 0.41 0.64
C LEU A 177 -23.66 1.89 0.89
N GLY A 178 -24.46 2.52 0.01
CA GLY A 178 -24.94 3.89 0.19
C GLY A 178 -23.99 4.97 -0.33
N VAL A 179 -22.99 4.62 -1.14
CA VAL A 179 -22.16 5.65 -1.80
C VAL A 179 -23.03 6.40 -2.83
N ASP A 180 -23.16 7.72 -2.65
CA ASP A 180 -24.02 8.55 -3.49
C ASP A 180 -23.45 8.71 -4.91
N PRO A 181 -24.16 8.22 -5.96
CA PRO A 181 -23.73 8.35 -7.35
C PRO A 181 -23.77 9.78 -7.90
N ARG A 182 -24.49 10.69 -7.21
CA ARG A 182 -24.65 12.09 -7.61
C ARG A 182 -23.62 13.00 -6.93
N GLN A 183 -22.87 12.49 -5.96
CA GLN A 183 -21.86 13.29 -5.27
C GLN A 183 -20.86 13.84 -6.28
N ARG A 184 -20.56 15.15 -6.13
CA ARG A 184 -19.55 15.83 -6.93
C ARG A 184 -18.24 15.91 -6.15
N ASN A 185 -17.14 15.67 -6.81
CA ASN A 185 -15.82 15.98 -6.27
C ASN A 185 -15.55 17.50 -6.29
N ARG A 186 -14.39 17.94 -5.83
CA ARG A 186 -14.05 19.38 -5.79
C ARG A 186 -13.88 20.02 -7.17
N GLU A 187 -13.73 19.22 -8.23
CA GLU A 187 -13.75 19.68 -9.62
C GLU A 187 -15.19 19.84 -10.16
N GLY A 188 -16.20 19.57 -9.33
CA GLY A 188 -17.60 19.59 -9.70
C GLY A 188 -18.05 18.37 -10.52
N LYS A 189 -17.18 17.38 -10.70
CA LYS A 189 -17.45 16.18 -11.51
C LYS A 189 -18.12 15.10 -10.67
N ARG A 190 -19.11 14.42 -11.26
CA ARG A 190 -19.64 13.15 -10.79
C ARG A 190 -18.83 11.98 -11.36
N ALA A 191 -18.92 10.80 -10.76
CA ALA A 191 -18.28 9.59 -11.26
C ALA A 191 -18.66 9.27 -12.73
N TYR A 192 -19.92 9.52 -13.12
CA TYR A 192 -20.38 9.37 -14.51
C TYR A 192 -19.53 10.19 -15.51
N GLN A 193 -19.28 11.45 -15.18
CA GLN A 193 -18.50 12.34 -16.06
C GLN A 193 -17.06 11.88 -16.23
N ILE A 194 -16.43 11.43 -15.13
CA ILE A 194 -15.09 10.85 -15.16
C ILE A 194 -15.05 9.61 -16.06
N ALA A 195 -16.02 8.69 -15.89
CA ALA A 195 -16.10 7.49 -16.72
C ALA A 195 -16.20 7.82 -18.21
N LYS A 196 -16.99 8.84 -18.57
CA LYS A 196 -17.10 9.31 -19.95
C LYS A 196 -15.81 9.92 -20.49
N GLU A 197 -15.15 10.77 -19.71
CA GLU A 197 -13.88 11.39 -20.08
C GLU A 197 -12.78 10.35 -20.29
N ARG A 198 -12.78 9.29 -19.48
CA ARG A 198 -11.82 8.17 -19.56
C ARG A 198 -12.19 7.14 -20.64
N GLY A 199 -13.39 7.22 -21.22
CA GLY A 199 -13.86 6.27 -22.21
C GLY A 199 -14.35 4.92 -21.66
N TYR A 200 -14.61 4.83 -20.36
CA TYR A 200 -15.10 3.61 -19.72
C TYR A 200 -16.63 3.46 -19.90
N ALA A 201 -17.04 3.03 -21.09
CA ALA A 201 -18.43 2.98 -21.52
C ALA A 201 -19.34 2.16 -20.57
N GLU A 202 -18.85 1.04 -20.05
CA GLU A 202 -19.64 0.17 -19.15
C GLU A 202 -19.90 0.85 -17.81
N VAL A 203 -18.89 1.51 -17.22
CA VAL A 203 -19.06 2.29 -16.00
C VAL A 203 -20.02 3.45 -16.22
N ALA A 204 -19.86 4.19 -17.33
CA ALA A 204 -20.73 5.31 -17.69
C ALA A 204 -22.19 4.82 -17.85
N ARG A 205 -22.42 3.72 -18.56
CA ARG A 205 -23.75 3.14 -18.76
C ARG A 205 -24.44 2.78 -17.44
N GLN A 206 -23.72 2.19 -16.49
CA GLN A 206 -24.28 1.83 -15.19
C GLN A 206 -24.64 3.05 -14.34
N LEU A 207 -23.88 4.16 -14.49
CA LEU A 207 -24.11 5.40 -13.73
C LEU A 207 -25.13 6.35 -14.42
N GLU A 208 -25.39 6.19 -15.74
CA GLU A 208 -26.27 7.07 -16.53
C GLU A 208 -27.65 7.24 -15.94
N ARG A 209 -28.21 6.16 -15.35
CA ARG A 209 -29.53 6.19 -14.73
C ARG A 209 -29.68 7.23 -13.60
N PHE A 210 -28.57 7.60 -12.95
CA PHE A 210 -28.57 8.58 -11.87
C PHE A 210 -28.38 10.03 -12.36
N GLU A 211 -28.17 10.23 -13.67
CA GLU A 211 -28.06 11.56 -14.27
C GLU A 211 -29.41 12.14 -14.67
N ARG A 212 -30.44 11.29 -14.87
CA ARG A 212 -31.75 11.67 -15.41
C ARG A 212 -32.77 12.11 -14.36
N GLU A 213 -32.45 11.92 -13.08
CA GLU A 213 -33.27 12.33 -11.94
C GLU A 213 -32.67 13.56 -11.23
#